data_0e894d8225d6a2ee279dee5283a61780
#
_entry.id   0e894d8225d6a2ee279dee5283a61780
#
_cell.length_a   1.000
_cell.length_b   1.000
_cell.length_c   1.000
_cell.angle_alpha   90.00
_cell.angle_beta   90.00
_cell.angle_gamma   90.00
#
_symmetry.space_group_name_H-M   'P 1'
#
loop_
_entity.id
_entity.type
_entity.pdbx_description
1 polymer ?
#
loop_
_entity_poly.entity_id
_entity_poly.type
_entity_poly.pdbx_seq_one_letter_code
_entity_poly.pdbx_strand_id
1 'polypeptide(L)'
;LHKEYRRQRQMCIRDSFGPDEVQLWASDLGVETFVGSSGRIFPRDMKAAPLLRAWLARLRAAGVRFHHRHRWLGWPDAQPVEGAAPGDSGRPLRFATPEGEREIQADVVVLALGGGSWARLGSDGAWVDILRRLQVDVAPLAPANCGFDVQTRTPEGTARVGWSDHLRERFAGHPLKAVALRVDGLRQPRFERRGEFVITQSGIEGSLVYAASSWLRDDIEKHGLASLTLDLLPDHSPERIMTELRHPRGARSFSSHLKTRLGLHGAKAALLYEMLSREQLADPVWLGAAIKALPLNLVAPRPLDEAISTAGGVRLEAMTPGLMLKRAPGVFCAGEMLDWEAPTGGYLLTACLSSGRVVGGSVLDWLHGQPARQG
;
A
#
# COMPACT_ATOMS: atom_id res chain seq x y z
N LEU A 1 18.31 -15.64 2.59
CA LEU A 1 19.37 -14.63 2.73
C LEU A 1 18.92 -13.24 2.20
N HIS A 2 18.39 -13.09 0.96
CA HIS A 2 18.01 -11.78 0.42
C HIS A 2 16.81 -11.13 1.14
N LYS A 3 15.77 -11.88 1.50
CA LYS A 3 14.60 -11.34 2.23
C LYS A 3 14.95 -10.90 3.66
N GLU A 4 15.86 -11.60 4.31
CA GLU A 4 16.29 -11.32 5.68
C GLU A 4 17.20 -10.09 5.74
N TYR A 5 18.13 -9.95 4.80
CA TYR A 5 18.98 -8.77 4.64
C TYR A 5 18.17 -7.50 4.33
N ARG A 6 17.13 -7.61 3.49
CA ARG A 6 16.18 -6.51 3.22
C ARG A 6 15.45 -6.10 4.49
N ARG A 7 14.91 -7.04 5.27
CA ARG A 7 14.22 -6.76 6.53
C ARG A 7 15.16 -6.06 7.52
N GLN A 8 16.38 -6.54 7.66
CA GLN A 8 17.36 -5.98 8.58
C GLN A 8 17.74 -4.55 8.19
N ARG A 9 17.94 -4.25 6.91
CA ARG A 9 18.25 -2.92 6.41
C ARG A 9 17.06 -1.96 6.53
N GLN A 10 15.85 -2.43 6.30
CA GLN A 10 14.62 -1.68 6.53
C GLN A 10 14.41 -1.36 8.02
N MET A 11 14.75 -2.29 8.90
CA MET A 11 14.72 -2.04 10.36
C MET A 11 15.72 -0.96 10.75
N CYS A 12 16.97 -1.03 10.29
CA CYS A 12 17.98 0.00 10.58
C CYS A 12 17.58 1.41 10.11
N ILE A 13 16.97 1.53 8.93
CA ILE A 13 16.45 2.80 8.42
C ILE A 13 15.35 3.32 9.34
N ARG A 14 14.40 2.47 9.71
CA ARG A 14 13.27 2.83 10.57
C ARG A 14 13.68 3.14 12.01
N ASP A 15 14.70 2.46 12.52
CA ASP A 15 15.20 2.65 13.89
C ASP A 15 15.95 3.99 14.05
N SER A 16 16.36 4.64 12.95
CA SER A 16 17.00 5.96 12.96
C SER A 16 16.01 7.11 13.15
N PHE A 17 14.73 6.93 12.85
CA PHE A 17 13.66 7.92 12.98
C PHE A 17 12.30 7.21 13.05
N GLY A 18 11.93 6.78 14.24
CA GLY A 18 10.73 6.00 14.51
C GLY A 18 9.50 6.86 14.83
N PRO A 19 8.42 6.23 15.34
CA PRO A 19 7.19 6.93 15.69
C PRO A 19 7.36 8.03 16.73
N ASP A 20 8.24 7.84 17.72
CA ASP A 20 8.49 8.81 18.79
C ASP A 20 9.20 10.06 18.25
N GLU A 21 10.19 9.88 17.38
CA GLU A 21 10.86 10.97 16.68
C GLU A 21 9.93 11.73 15.74
N VAL A 22 8.99 11.03 15.09
CA VAL A 22 7.94 11.68 14.25
C VAL A 22 7.03 12.56 15.13
N GLN A 23 6.65 12.08 16.33
CA GLN A 23 5.85 12.89 17.26
C GLN A 23 6.61 14.13 17.74
N LEU A 24 7.87 13.96 18.14
CA LEU A 24 8.73 15.08 18.54
C LEU A 24 8.90 16.09 17.40
N TRP A 25 9.17 15.62 16.19
CA TRP A 25 9.27 16.49 15.01
C TRP A 25 7.98 17.25 14.71
N ALA A 26 6.81 16.60 14.84
CA ALA A 26 5.52 17.26 14.66
C ALA A 26 5.28 18.31 15.75
N SER A 27 5.62 18.01 17.00
CA SER A 27 5.56 18.95 18.13
C SER A 27 6.45 20.17 17.91
N ASP A 28 7.68 20.00 17.42
CA ASP A 28 8.61 21.06 17.06
C ASP A 28 8.08 21.97 15.92
N LEU A 29 7.16 21.45 15.10
CA LEU A 29 6.43 22.22 14.10
C LEU A 29 5.16 22.88 14.66
N GLY A 30 4.90 22.78 15.97
CA GLY A 30 3.71 23.30 16.62
C GLY A 30 2.44 22.48 16.36
N VAL A 31 2.59 21.21 16.01
CA VAL A 31 1.46 20.31 15.74
C VAL A 31 1.36 19.25 16.83
N GLU A 32 0.35 19.37 17.69
CA GLU A 32 0.06 18.37 18.71
C GLU A 32 -0.44 17.08 18.09
N THR A 33 0.02 15.95 18.64
CA THR A 33 -0.40 14.60 18.23
C THR A 33 -0.96 13.81 19.40
N PHE A 34 -1.70 12.75 19.10
CA PHE A 34 -2.14 11.77 20.08
C PHE A 34 -2.07 10.35 19.51
N VAL A 35 -1.99 9.36 20.40
CA VAL A 35 -2.03 7.95 20.02
C VAL A 35 -3.49 7.48 20.13
N GLY A 36 -4.08 7.06 19.00
CA GLY A 36 -5.43 6.49 18.96
C GLY A 36 -5.48 5.07 19.54
N SER A 37 -6.68 4.54 19.74
CA SER A 37 -6.93 3.19 20.29
C SER A 37 -6.30 2.06 19.47
N SER A 38 -6.00 2.31 18.19
CA SER A 38 -5.30 1.37 17.30
C SER A 38 -3.77 1.44 17.37
N GLY A 39 -3.21 2.25 18.29
CA GLY A 39 -1.76 2.51 18.37
C GLY A 39 -1.23 3.44 17.28
N ARG A 40 -2.08 4.01 16.45
CA ARG A 40 -1.71 4.97 15.38
C ARG A 40 -1.60 6.38 15.94
N ILE A 41 -0.64 7.14 15.42
CA ILE A 41 -0.43 8.55 15.77
C ILE A 41 -1.23 9.42 14.80
N PHE A 42 -2.00 10.35 15.36
CA PHE A 42 -2.80 11.31 14.60
C PHE A 42 -2.51 12.75 15.07
N PRO A 43 -2.54 13.75 14.17
CA PRO A 43 -2.67 15.13 14.60
C PRO A 43 -3.97 15.32 15.39
N ARG A 44 -3.94 16.17 16.43
CA ARG A 44 -5.11 16.37 17.33
C ARG A 44 -6.36 16.86 16.59
N ASP A 45 -6.19 17.68 15.59
CA ASP A 45 -7.28 18.20 14.73
C ASP A 45 -7.66 17.27 13.57
N MET A 46 -7.06 16.07 13.48
CA MET A 46 -7.28 15.06 12.43
C MET A 46 -7.04 15.58 11.00
N LYS A 47 -6.18 16.59 10.83
CA LYS A 47 -5.87 17.21 9.54
C LYS A 47 -4.37 17.23 9.27
N ALA A 48 -3.97 16.77 8.07
CA ALA A 48 -2.56 16.80 7.65
C ALA A 48 -2.10 18.19 7.17
N ALA A 49 -3.01 19.05 6.71
CA ALA A 49 -2.67 20.34 6.12
C ALA A 49 -1.95 21.32 7.07
N PRO A 50 -2.26 21.43 8.37
CA PRO A 50 -1.50 22.25 9.29
C PRO A 50 -0.04 21.82 9.40
N LEU A 51 0.22 20.51 9.53
CA LEU A 51 1.57 19.95 9.58
C LEU A 51 2.36 20.29 8.31
N LEU A 52 1.76 20.07 7.13
CA LEU A 52 2.42 20.39 5.86
C LEU A 52 2.75 21.89 5.74
N ARG A 53 1.82 22.78 6.13
CA ARG A 53 2.07 24.24 6.08
C ARG A 53 3.19 24.67 7.02
N ALA A 54 3.22 24.15 8.24
CA ALA A 54 4.26 24.45 9.21
C ALA A 54 5.63 23.96 8.72
N TRP A 55 5.68 22.75 8.17
CA TRP A 55 6.90 22.20 7.57
C TRP A 55 7.40 23.01 6.39
N LEU A 56 6.53 23.35 5.43
CA LEU A 56 6.88 24.21 4.30
C LEU A 56 7.37 25.61 4.73
N ALA A 57 6.78 26.20 5.78
CA ALA A 57 7.22 27.47 6.32
C ALA A 57 8.65 27.35 6.90
N ARG A 58 8.93 26.30 7.68
CA ARG A 58 10.27 26.01 8.22
C ARG A 58 11.30 25.84 7.11
N LEU A 59 10.99 25.08 6.07
CA LEU A 59 11.89 24.85 4.93
C LEU A 59 12.20 26.14 4.18
N ARG A 60 11.20 27.00 3.94
CA ARG A 60 11.40 28.31 3.31
C ARG A 60 12.28 29.22 4.17
N ALA A 61 12.05 29.25 5.49
CA ALA A 61 12.87 30.01 6.42
C ALA A 61 14.34 29.54 6.43
N ALA A 62 14.57 28.22 6.17
CA ALA A 62 15.89 27.64 6.00
C ALA A 62 16.50 27.85 4.59
N GLY A 63 15.86 28.62 3.71
CA GLY A 63 16.38 28.95 2.37
C GLY A 63 16.03 27.94 1.27
N VAL A 64 15.20 26.93 1.55
CA VAL A 64 14.77 25.96 0.52
C VAL A 64 13.85 26.65 -0.48
N ARG A 65 14.21 26.53 -1.76
CA ARG A 65 13.45 27.07 -2.90
C ARG A 65 12.58 25.95 -3.51
N PHE A 66 11.29 26.26 -3.73
CA PHE A 66 10.35 25.33 -4.32
C PHE A 66 10.02 25.73 -5.76
N HIS A 67 10.30 24.86 -6.70
CA HIS A 67 10.03 25.05 -8.13
C HIS A 67 8.82 24.15 -8.52
N HIS A 68 7.63 24.72 -8.49
CA HIS A 68 6.41 24.01 -8.88
C HIS A 68 6.30 23.86 -10.40
N ARG A 69 5.62 22.80 -10.87
CA ARG A 69 5.41 22.51 -12.31
C ARG A 69 6.73 22.32 -13.07
N HIS A 70 7.74 21.80 -12.39
CA HIS A 70 9.01 21.39 -12.98
C HIS A 70 9.04 19.86 -13.00
N ARG A 71 8.89 19.26 -14.18
CA ARG A 71 8.92 17.80 -14.35
C ARG A 71 10.35 17.37 -14.70
N TRP A 72 10.91 16.52 -13.87
CA TRP A 72 12.23 15.95 -14.17
C TRP A 72 12.15 15.00 -15.36
N LEU A 73 13.05 15.18 -16.35
CA LEU A 73 13.14 14.41 -17.59
C LEU A 73 14.35 13.45 -17.62
N GLY A 74 15.14 13.46 -16.56
CA GLY A 74 16.38 12.68 -16.48
C GLY A 74 17.63 13.49 -16.74
N TRP A 75 18.65 12.82 -17.18
CA TRP A 75 19.93 13.39 -17.60
C TRP A 75 19.99 13.46 -19.14
N PRO A 76 20.63 14.47 -19.74
CA PRO A 76 20.75 14.60 -21.20
C PRO A 76 21.39 13.38 -21.86
N ASP A 77 22.47 12.88 -21.26
CA ASP A 77 23.22 11.70 -21.71
C ASP A 77 23.02 10.55 -20.72
N ALA A 78 22.04 9.71 -21.01
CA ALA A 78 21.65 8.58 -20.15
C ALA A 78 22.61 7.37 -20.29
N GLN A 79 23.94 7.59 -20.29
CA GLN A 79 24.90 6.49 -20.26
C GLN A 79 25.46 6.30 -18.82
N PRO A 80 25.64 5.05 -18.35
CA PRO A 80 26.35 4.77 -17.10
C PRO A 80 27.82 5.31 -17.25
N VAL A 81 28.26 6.12 -16.31
CA VAL A 81 29.69 6.47 -16.23
C VAL A 81 30.35 5.46 -15.30
N GLU A 82 31.04 4.48 -15.90
CA GLU A 82 31.96 3.63 -15.16
C GLU A 82 33.12 4.50 -14.67
N GLY A 83 33.38 4.48 -13.34
CA GLY A 83 34.55 5.17 -12.77
C GLY A 83 34.38 6.67 -12.51
N ALA A 84 33.15 7.21 -12.45
CA ALA A 84 32.96 8.59 -12.02
C ALA A 84 33.57 8.80 -10.62
N ALA A 85 34.59 9.66 -10.56
CA ALA A 85 35.25 10.02 -9.32
C ALA A 85 34.24 10.72 -8.37
N PRO A 86 34.46 10.66 -7.05
CA PRO A 86 33.79 11.53 -6.13
C PRO A 86 33.98 12.99 -6.58
N GLY A 87 32.90 13.70 -6.90
CA GLY A 87 32.97 15.07 -7.43
C GLY A 87 32.39 15.24 -8.83
N ASP A 88 32.21 14.17 -9.60
CA ASP A 88 31.65 14.21 -10.96
C ASP A 88 30.11 14.20 -11.00
N SER A 89 29.48 14.72 -9.90
CA SER A 89 28.03 14.96 -9.79
C SER A 89 27.53 16.06 -10.74
N GLY A 90 28.43 16.65 -11.55
CA GLY A 90 28.15 17.75 -12.47
C GLY A 90 27.30 17.40 -13.69
N ARG A 91 26.57 16.28 -13.70
CA ARG A 91 25.65 15.99 -14.80
C ARG A 91 24.43 16.92 -14.70
N PRO A 92 24.11 17.68 -15.75
CA PRO A 92 22.94 18.51 -15.77
C PRO A 92 21.67 17.64 -15.68
N LEU A 93 20.74 18.10 -14.88
CA LEU A 93 19.39 17.53 -14.77
C LEU A 93 18.48 18.28 -15.74
N ARG A 94 17.74 17.57 -16.58
CA ARG A 94 16.74 18.17 -17.46
C ARG A 94 15.37 18.23 -16.80
N PHE A 95 14.71 19.38 -16.95
CA PHE A 95 13.35 19.61 -16.49
C PHE A 95 12.50 20.22 -17.59
N ALA A 96 11.28 19.72 -17.76
CA ALA A 96 10.21 20.45 -18.42
C ALA A 96 9.64 21.46 -17.44
N THR A 97 9.63 22.73 -17.83
CA THR A 97 9.11 23.85 -17.02
C THR A 97 8.03 24.61 -17.80
N PRO A 98 7.26 25.49 -17.15
CA PRO A 98 6.27 26.32 -17.87
C PRO A 98 6.89 27.21 -18.95
N GLU A 99 8.18 27.54 -18.85
CA GLU A 99 8.92 28.36 -19.81
C GLU A 99 9.70 27.54 -20.86
N GLY A 100 9.56 26.22 -20.88
CA GLY A 100 10.28 25.30 -21.76
C GLY A 100 11.24 24.38 -21.00
N GLU A 101 12.07 23.64 -21.73
CA GLU A 101 13.06 22.77 -21.09
C GLU A 101 14.21 23.58 -20.51
N ARG A 102 14.69 23.14 -19.34
CA ARG A 102 15.87 23.72 -18.66
C ARG A 102 16.80 22.65 -18.15
N GLU A 103 18.08 22.95 -18.16
CA GLU A 103 19.12 22.16 -17.53
C GLU A 103 19.60 22.84 -16.25
N ILE A 104 19.75 22.05 -15.18
CA ILE A 104 20.18 22.51 -13.87
C ILE A 104 21.34 21.63 -13.41
N GLN A 105 22.43 22.25 -12.98
CA GLN A 105 23.53 21.55 -12.32
C GLN A 105 23.32 21.55 -10.80
N ALA A 106 23.67 20.46 -10.16
CA ALA A 106 23.61 20.32 -8.71
C ALA A 106 24.83 19.54 -8.22
N ASP A 107 25.34 19.88 -7.04
CA ASP A 107 26.44 19.16 -6.40
C ASP A 107 25.99 17.77 -5.91
N VAL A 108 24.74 17.66 -5.51
CA VAL A 108 24.09 16.42 -5.05
C VAL A 108 22.64 16.41 -5.49
N VAL A 109 22.15 15.23 -5.80
CA VAL A 109 20.74 15.02 -6.19
C VAL A 109 20.08 14.06 -5.21
N VAL A 110 18.92 14.44 -4.68
CA VAL A 110 18.06 13.53 -3.91
C VAL A 110 16.77 13.30 -4.70
N LEU A 111 16.57 12.08 -5.13
CA LEU A 111 15.33 11.65 -5.77
C LEU A 111 14.35 11.19 -4.70
N ALA A 112 13.21 11.88 -4.60
CA ALA A 112 12.11 11.55 -3.69
C ALA A 112 10.78 11.59 -4.46
N LEU A 113 10.74 10.84 -5.58
CA LEU A 113 9.73 10.96 -6.64
C LEU A 113 8.45 10.14 -6.38
N GLY A 114 8.37 9.48 -5.21
CA GLY A 114 7.23 8.65 -4.85
C GLY A 114 7.15 7.34 -5.62
N GLY A 115 6.04 6.65 -5.50
CA GLY A 115 5.73 5.42 -6.25
C GLY A 115 5.07 5.72 -7.60
N GLY A 116 3.92 5.08 -7.88
CA GLY A 116 3.14 5.27 -9.11
C GLY A 116 1.62 5.32 -8.87
N SER A 117 1.16 5.32 -7.61
CA SER A 117 -0.25 5.20 -7.26
C SER A 117 -1.02 6.54 -7.21
N TRP A 118 -0.34 7.67 -7.37
CA TRP A 118 -0.94 9.00 -7.29
C TRP A 118 -0.52 9.88 -8.47
N ALA A 119 -0.72 9.39 -9.69
CA ALA A 119 -0.31 10.07 -10.92
C ALA A 119 -0.86 11.50 -11.02
N ARG A 120 -2.09 11.74 -10.56
CA ARG A 120 -2.72 13.07 -10.52
C ARG A 120 -1.96 14.08 -9.64
N LEU A 121 -1.18 13.62 -8.68
CA LEU A 121 -0.37 14.43 -7.77
C LEU A 121 1.13 14.37 -8.09
N GLY A 122 1.51 13.79 -9.24
CA GLY A 122 2.88 13.72 -9.73
C GLY A 122 3.64 12.44 -9.37
N SER A 123 3.04 11.52 -8.60
CA SER A 123 3.60 10.19 -8.32
C SER A 123 3.11 9.19 -9.37
N ASP A 124 3.69 9.27 -10.57
CA ASP A 124 3.26 8.52 -11.77
C ASP A 124 4.21 7.39 -12.19
N GLY A 125 5.31 7.18 -11.45
CA GLY A 125 6.30 6.14 -11.74
C GLY A 125 7.18 6.43 -12.96
N ALA A 126 7.07 7.58 -13.62
CA ALA A 126 7.84 7.90 -14.85
C ALA A 126 9.36 7.88 -14.66
N TRP A 127 9.83 8.02 -13.45
CA TRP A 127 11.25 7.94 -13.08
C TRP A 127 11.86 6.53 -13.29
N VAL A 128 11.04 5.49 -13.33
CA VAL A 128 11.49 4.09 -13.46
C VAL A 128 12.32 3.89 -14.71
N ASP A 129 11.83 4.34 -15.86
CA ASP A 129 12.53 4.17 -17.14
C ASP A 129 13.81 5.01 -17.21
N ILE A 130 13.83 6.16 -16.53
CA ILE A 130 15.02 7.00 -16.44
C ILE A 130 16.13 6.26 -15.68
N LEU A 131 15.80 5.66 -14.52
CA LEU A 131 16.78 4.91 -13.73
C LEU A 131 17.21 3.59 -14.39
N ARG A 132 16.29 2.91 -15.08
CA ARG A 132 16.63 1.69 -15.84
C ARG A 132 17.64 1.95 -16.97
N ARG A 133 17.56 3.09 -17.65
CA ARG A 133 18.57 3.49 -18.64
C ARG A 133 19.96 3.63 -18.03
N LEU A 134 20.06 4.01 -16.76
CA LEU A 134 21.31 4.01 -15.99
C LEU A 134 21.69 2.64 -15.42
N GLN A 135 20.99 1.57 -15.82
CA GLN A 135 21.21 0.22 -15.30
C GLN A 135 21.04 0.11 -13.77
N VAL A 136 20.23 0.99 -13.18
CA VAL A 136 19.82 0.85 -11.79
C VAL A 136 18.80 -0.28 -11.69
N ASP A 137 19.02 -1.20 -10.76
CA ASP A 137 18.08 -2.30 -10.52
C ASP A 137 16.82 -1.76 -9.83
N VAL A 138 15.72 -1.75 -10.59
CA VAL A 138 14.39 -1.28 -10.15
C VAL A 138 13.39 -2.41 -10.26
N ALA A 139 12.83 -2.84 -9.13
CA ALA A 139 11.74 -3.80 -9.10
C ALA A 139 10.48 -3.20 -9.78
N PRO A 140 9.71 -4.00 -10.53
CA PRO A 140 8.47 -3.54 -11.12
C PRO A 140 7.55 -2.89 -10.09
N LEU A 141 6.93 -1.77 -10.45
CA LEU A 141 5.92 -1.15 -9.59
C LEU A 141 4.65 -1.99 -9.63
N ALA A 142 4.07 -2.22 -8.46
CA ALA A 142 2.85 -2.98 -8.29
C ALA A 142 1.93 -2.31 -7.26
N PRO A 143 0.59 -2.52 -7.35
CA PRO A 143 -0.33 -1.97 -6.38
C PRO A 143 -0.11 -2.58 -5.00
N ALA A 144 -0.04 -1.72 -3.97
CA ALA A 144 0.02 -2.11 -2.57
C ALA A 144 -1.09 -1.42 -1.78
N ASN A 145 -1.59 -2.08 -0.73
CA ASN A 145 -2.77 -1.60 -0.02
C ASN A 145 -3.92 -1.32 -1.00
N CYS A 146 -4.25 -2.28 -1.84
CA CYS A 146 -5.20 -2.16 -2.94
C CYS A 146 -6.43 -3.06 -2.74
N GLY A 147 -7.49 -2.79 -3.49
CA GLY A 147 -8.62 -3.67 -3.67
C GLY A 147 -8.33 -4.79 -4.69
N PHE A 148 -9.27 -5.72 -4.84
CA PHE A 148 -9.16 -6.86 -5.74
C PHE A 148 -10.48 -7.15 -6.43
N ASP A 149 -10.42 -7.58 -7.68
CA ASP A 149 -11.55 -8.11 -8.41
C ASP A 149 -11.81 -9.56 -8.01
N VAL A 150 -13.08 -9.89 -7.75
CA VAL A 150 -13.49 -11.23 -7.37
C VAL A 150 -13.80 -12.10 -8.61
N GLN A 151 -13.67 -13.40 -8.43
CA GLN A 151 -14.24 -14.38 -9.34
C GLN A 151 -15.45 -15.04 -8.70
N THR A 152 -16.58 -14.96 -9.38
CA THR A 152 -17.83 -15.64 -8.99
C THR A 152 -18.25 -16.64 -10.08
N ARG A 153 -19.42 -17.27 -9.94
CA ARG A 153 -20.00 -18.13 -10.95
C ARG A 153 -21.32 -17.57 -11.44
N THR A 154 -21.59 -17.75 -12.74
CA THR A 154 -22.93 -17.51 -13.28
C THR A 154 -23.89 -18.62 -12.84
N PRO A 155 -25.22 -18.43 -12.96
CA PRO A 155 -26.19 -19.50 -12.67
C PRO A 155 -25.92 -20.80 -13.45
N GLU A 156 -25.33 -20.70 -14.65
CA GLU A 156 -24.94 -21.83 -15.52
C GLU A 156 -23.62 -22.47 -15.07
N GLY A 157 -22.98 -21.95 -14.02
CA GLY A 157 -21.73 -22.49 -13.45
C GLY A 157 -20.45 -21.99 -14.12
N THR A 158 -20.52 -21.06 -15.09
CA THR A 158 -19.35 -20.46 -15.74
C THR A 158 -18.66 -19.46 -14.81
N ALA A 159 -17.33 -19.38 -14.88
CA ALA A 159 -16.58 -18.35 -14.15
C ALA A 159 -16.90 -16.95 -14.69
N ARG A 160 -17.10 -16.01 -13.79
CA ARG A 160 -17.34 -14.59 -14.08
C ARG A 160 -16.42 -13.75 -13.21
N VAL A 161 -15.81 -12.72 -13.77
CA VAL A 161 -15.12 -11.66 -13.00
C VAL A 161 -16.16 -10.67 -12.50
N GLY A 162 -16.10 -10.37 -11.22
CA GLY A 162 -17.05 -9.47 -10.55
C GLY A 162 -18.27 -10.19 -9.96
N TRP A 163 -19.18 -9.40 -9.43
CA TRP A 163 -20.42 -9.82 -8.78
C TRP A 163 -21.58 -9.97 -9.78
N SER A 164 -22.68 -10.58 -9.33
CA SER A 164 -23.94 -10.51 -10.07
C SER A 164 -24.44 -9.05 -10.12
N ASP A 165 -25.29 -8.77 -11.11
CA ASP A 165 -25.91 -7.43 -11.23
C ASP A 165 -26.66 -7.07 -9.95
N HIS A 166 -27.37 -8.03 -9.35
CA HIS A 166 -28.08 -7.82 -8.10
C HIS A 166 -27.18 -7.40 -6.94
N LEU A 167 -26.05 -8.09 -6.74
CA LEU A 167 -25.10 -7.72 -5.65
C LEU A 167 -24.42 -6.40 -5.95
N ARG A 168 -24.00 -6.20 -7.18
CA ARG A 168 -23.33 -4.98 -7.63
C ARG A 168 -24.21 -3.74 -7.46
N GLU A 169 -25.45 -3.78 -7.96
CA GLU A 169 -26.35 -2.62 -7.94
C GLU A 169 -26.84 -2.26 -6.55
N ARG A 170 -27.04 -3.26 -5.68
CA ARG A 170 -27.61 -3.05 -4.36
C ARG A 170 -26.60 -2.90 -3.24
N PHE A 171 -25.39 -3.42 -3.39
CA PHE A 171 -24.43 -3.51 -2.30
C PHE A 171 -23.05 -2.97 -2.60
N ALA A 172 -22.73 -2.53 -3.84
CA ALA A 172 -21.48 -1.81 -4.08
C ALA A 172 -21.44 -0.52 -3.25
N GLY A 173 -20.31 -0.28 -2.59
CA GLY A 173 -20.14 0.79 -1.61
C GLY A 173 -20.56 0.43 -0.18
N HIS A 174 -21.17 -0.75 0.06
CA HIS A 174 -21.60 -1.15 1.39
C HIS A 174 -20.48 -1.80 2.18
N PRO A 175 -20.24 -1.37 3.44
CA PRO A 175 -19.25 -1.99 4.31
C PRO A 175 -19.78 -3.30 4.91
N LEU A 176 -18.91 -4.31 4.96
CA LEU A 176 -19.08 -5.50 5.79
C LEU A 176 -18.30 -5.31 7.08
N LYS A 177 -19.00 -4.98 8.14
CA LYS A 177 -18.42 -4.74 9.48
C LYS A 177 -18.40 -6.03 10.30
N ALA A 178 -17.48 -6.08 11.27
CA ALA A 178 -17.35 -7.20 12.21
C ALA A 178 -17.31 -8.55 11.48
N VAL A 179 -16.32 -8.71 10.61
CA VAL A 179 -15.97 -9.94 9.91
C VAL A 179 -14.51 -10.30 10.23
N ALA A 180 -14.12 -11.55 9.99
CA ALA A 180 -12.72 -11.93 9.96
C ALA A 180 -12.33 -12.40 8.56
N LEU A 181 -11.14 -12.00 8.12
CA LEU A 181 -10.53 -12.40 6.86
C LEU A 181 -9.31 -13.25 7.14
N ARG A 182 -9.20 -14.37 6.46
CA ARG A 182 -8.08 -15.30 6.58
C ARG A 182 -7.52 -15.62 5.20
N VAL A 183 -6.19 -15.58 5.08
CA VAL A 183 -5.44 -16.09 3.93
C VAL A 183 -4.62 -17.30 4.41
N ASP A 184 -4.86 -18.45 3.80
CA ASP A 184 -4.25 -19.69 4.25
C ASP A 184 -2.79 -19.83 3.83
N GLY A 185 -2.02 -20.55 4.65
CA GLY A 185 -0.68 -21.03 4.38
C GLY A 185 -0.62 -22.56 4.53
N LEU A 186 0.52 -23.15 4.25
CA LEU A 186 0.68 -24.61 4.26
C LEU A 186 0.44 -25.28 5.63
N ARG A 187 0.76 -24.59 6.73
CA ARG A 187 0.65 -25.15 8.10
C ARG A 187 -0.17 -24.31 9.04
N GLN A 188 -0.21 -22.99 8.80
CA GLN A 188 -0.96 -22.01 9.59
C GLN A 188 -1.38 -20.86 8.68
N PRO A 189 -2.40 -20.05 9.06
CA PRO A 189 -2.77 -18.88 8.29
C PRO A 189 -1.55 -17.96 8.09
N ARG A 190 -1.36 -17.48 6.86
CA ARG A 190 -0.37 -16.42 6.59
C ARG A 190 -0.86 -15.07 7.10
N PHE A 191 -2.20 -14.90 7.10
CA PHE A 191 -2.88 -13.73 7.61
C PHE A 191 -4.24 -14.13 8.18
N GLU A 192 -4.56 -13.60 9.35
CA GLU A 192 -5.89 -13.69 9.94
C GLU A 192 -6.15 -12.45 10.78
N ARG A 193 -7.23 -11.73 10.49
CA ARG A 193 -7.57 -10.50 11.21
C ARG A 193 -9.07 -10.24 11.18
N ARG A 194 -9.58 -9.68 12.27
CA ARG A 194 -10.93 -9.10 12.35
C ARG A 194 -10.92 -7.65 11.87
N GLY A 195 -12.02 -7.21 11.25
CA GLY A 195 -12.15 -5.85 10.77
C GLY A 195 -13.38 -5.64 9.91
N GLU A 196 -13.24 -4.72 8.96
CA GLU A 196 -14.26 -4.42 7.98
C GLU A 196 -13.63 -4.23 6.60
N PHE A 197 -14.42 -4.48 5.57
CA PHE A 197 -14.09 -4.17 4.19
C PHE A 197 -15.35 -3.70 3.42
N VAL A 198 -15.18 -3.23 2.20
CA VAL A 198 -16.26 -2.71 1.36
C VAL A 198 -16.40 -3.59 0.12
N ILE A 199 -17.64 -3.90 -0.27
CA ILE A 199 -17.95 -4.48 -1.59
C ILE A 199 -17.83 -3.35 -2.61
N THR A 200 -17.01 -3.56 -3.66
CA THR A 200 -16.90 -2.62 -4.80
C THR A 200 -17.76 -3.07 -5.97
N GLN A 201 -17.69 -2.37 -7.09
CA GLN A 201 -18.39 -2.73 -8.32
C GLN A 201 -17.96 -4.11 -8.87
N SER A 202 -16.68 -4.47 -8.70
CA SER A 202 -16.11 -5.70 -9.25
C SER A 202 -15.50 -6.63 -8.20
N GLY A 203 -15.44 -6.21 -6.92
CA GLY A 203 -14.75 -6.99 -5.92
C GLY A 203 -14.82 -6.42 -4.51
N ILE A 204 -13.67 -6.38 -3.86
CA ILE A 204 -13.54 -5.99 -2.45
C ILE A 204 -12.39 -5.00 -2.22
N GLU A 205 -12.54 -4.09 -1.26
CA GLU A 205 -11.51 -3.15 -0.84
C GLU A 205 -11.65 -2.79 0.64
N GLY A 206 -10.77 -1.94 1.15
CA GLY A 206 -10.83 -1.42 2.53
C GLY A 206 -9.75 -1.97 3.43
N SER A 207 -9.66 -1.45 4.66
CA SER A 207 -8.50 -1.63 5.54
C SER A 207 -8.14 -3.09 5.82
N LEU A 208 -9.13 -3.98 5.92
CA LEU A 208 -8.90 -5.41 6.15
C LEU A 208 -8.30 -6.09 4.92
N VAL A 209 -8.79 -5.75 3.71
CA VAL A 209 -8.28 -6.25 2.42
C VAL A 209 -6.88 -5.68 2.16
N TYR A 210 -6.68 -4.39 2.41
CA TYR A 210 -5.37 -3.74 2.24
C TYR A 210 -4.29 -4.40 3.11
N ALA A 211 -4.63 -4.78 4.34
CA ALA A 211 -3.71 -5.46 5.22
C ALA A 211 -3.27 -6.85 4.72
N ALA A 212 -4.08 -7.51 3.88
CA ALA A 212 -3.77 -8.79 3.26
C ALA A 212 -3.20 -8.66 1.84
N SER A 213 -3.14 -7.45 1.27
CA SER A 213 -2.94 -7.22 -0.16
C SER A 213 -1.64 -7.80 -0.73
N SER A 214 -0.53 -7.77 0.03
CA SER A 214 0.74 -8.32 -0.44
C SER A 214 0.67 -9.83 -0.70
N TRP A 215 0.05 -10.60 0.21
CA TRP A 215 -0.12 -12.04 0.02
C TRP A 215 -1.06 -12.38 -1.13
N LEU A 216 -2.18 -11.64 -1.24
CA LEU A 216 -3.18 -11.87 -2.28
C LEU A 216 -2.62 -11.50 -3.66
N ARG A 217 -1.92 -10.37 -3.80
CA ARG A 217 -1.25 -9.96 -5.03
C ARG A 217 -0.20 -10.98 -5.47
N ASP A 218 0.69 -11.39 -4.54
CA ASP A 218 1.76 -12.33 -4.84
C ASP A 218 1.22 -13.71 -5.26
N ASP A 219 0.09 -14.15 -4.69
CA ASP A 219 -0.58 -15.38 -5.10
C ASP A 219 -1.22 -15.26 -6.49
N ILE A 220 -1.86 -14.12 -6.80
CA ILE A 220 -2.41 -13.87 -8.15
C ILE A 220 -1.28 -13.82 -9.18
N GLU A 221 -0.18 -13.12 -8.91
CA GLU A 221 0.97 -13.04 -9.80
C GLU A 221 1.55 -14.44 -10.09
N LYS A 222 1.63 -15.27 -9.07
CA LYS A 222 2.25 -16.59 -9.17
C LYS A 222 1.35 -17.67 -9.72
N HIS A 223 0.04 -17.61 -9.42
CA HIS A 223 -0.91 -18.71 -9.69
C HIS A 223 -2.11 -18.29 -10.55
N GLY A 224 -2.23 -16.99 -10.90
CA GLY A 224 -3.39 -16.44 -11.61
C GLY A 224 -4.63 -16.28 -10.72
N LEU A 225 -4.58 -16.69 -9.46
CA LEU A 225 -5.69 -16.71 -8.53
C LEU A 225 -5.17 -16.60 -7.08
N ALA A 226 -5.86 -15.84 -6.25
CA ALA A 226 -5.73 -15.88 -4.80
C ALA A 226 -7.06 -16.30 -4.18
N SER A 227 -6.99 -17.06 -3.09
CA SER A 227 -8.17 -17.44 -2.32
C SER A 227 -8.04 -16.94 -0.89
N LEU A 228 -9.15 -16.43 -0.37
CA LEU A 228 -9.30 -16.07 1.05
C LEU A 228 -10.58 -16.67 1.59
N THR A 229 -10.71 -16.74 2.91
CA THR A 229 -11.94 -17.10 3.59
C THR A 229 -12.43 -15.98 4.47
N LEU A 230 -13.75 -15.80 4.50
CA LEU A 230 -14.43 -14.83 5.35
C LEU A 230 -15.23 -15.55 6.45
N ASP A 231 -15.00 -15.18 7.69
CA ASP A 231 -15.93 -15.46 8.79
C ASP A 231 -16.89 -14.28 8.92
N LEU A 232 -18.15 -14.49 8.59
CA LEU A 232 -19.17 -13.46 8.60
C LEU A 232 -19.70 -13.15 10.02
N LEU A 233 -19.49 -14.07 10.98
CA LEU A 233 -19.91 -13.94 12.37
C LEU A 233 -18.80 -14.40 13.34
N PRO A 234 -17.68 -13.68 13.43
CA PRO A 234 -16.52 -14.09 14.22
C PRO A 234 -16.79 -14.18 15.74
N ASP A 235 -17.87 -13.55 16.22
CA ASP A 235 -18.28 -13.58 17.62
C ASP A 235 -19.22 -14.75 17.95
N HIS A 236 -19.58 -15.57 16.97
CA HIS A 236 -20.42 -16.76 17.16
C HIS A 236 -19.60 -18.02 16.94
N SER A 237 -19.72 -18.97 17.88
CA SER A 237 -19.13 -20.30 17.68
C SER A 237 -19.88 -21.10 16.60
N PRO A 238 -19.24 -22.08 15.94
CA PRO A 238 -19.89 -22.95 14.98
C PRO A 238 -21.12 -23.67 15.58
N GLU A 239 -21.04 -24.10 16.84
CA GLU A 239 -22.12 -24.81 17.55
C GLU A 239 -23.34 -23.90 17.72
N ARG A 240 -23.11 -22.64 18.11
CA ARG A 240 -24.17 -21.64 18.23
C ARG A 240 -24.84 -21.38 16.88
N ILE A 241 -24.07 -21.20 15.83
CA ILE A 241 -24.60 -21.02 14.47
C ILE A 241 -25.49 -22.21 14.07
N MET A 242 -25.00 -23.43 14.29
CA MET A 242 -25.78 -24.65 13.98
C MET A 242 -27.08 -24.76 14.78
N THR A 243 -27.02 -24.42 16.04
CA THR A 243 -28.24 -24.40 16.90
C THR A 243 -29.28 -23.42 16.36
N GLU A 244 -28.87 -22.21 16.00
CA GLU A 244 -29.73 -21.17 15.46
C GLU A 244 -30.31 -21.51 14.07
N LEU A 245 -29.49 -22.13 13.19
CA LEU A 245 -29.94 -22.55 11.86
C LEU A 245 -30.94 -23.70 11.90
N ARG A 246 -30.81 -24.64 12.86
CA ARG A 246 -31.72 -25.76 13.04
C ARG A 246 -33.03 -25.39 13.75
N HIS A 247 -33.10 -24.20 14.29
CA HIS A 247 -34.34 -23.74 14.97
C HIS A 247 -35.48 -23.66 13.94
N PRO A 248 -36.70 -24.18 14.26
CA PRO A 248 -37.84 -24.14 13.34
C PRO A 248 -38.15 -22.72 12.85
N ARG A 249 -38.29 -22.54 11.56
CA ARG A 249 -38.58 -21.22 10.95
C ARG A 249 -40.04 -20.78 11.15
N GLY A 250 -40.94 -21.74 11.32
CA GLY A 250 -42.37 -21.47 11.30
C GLY A 250 -42.79 -20.87 9.95
N ALA A 251 -43.63 -19.85 9.97
CA ALA A 251 -44.08 -19.10 8.77
C ALA A 251 -43.09 -18.06 8.25
N ARG A 252 -41.90 -17.92 8.83
CA ARG A 252 -40.95 -16.88 8.46
C ARG A 252 -40.22 -17.23 7.16
N SER A 253 -39.92 -16.20 6.34
CA SER A 253 -39.02 -16.37 5.21
C SER A 253 -37.61 -16.73 5.68
N PHE A 254 -36.80 -17.34 4.81
CA PHE A 254 -35.41 -17.71 5.12
C PHE A 254 -34.59 -16.49 5.51
N SER A 255 -34.70 -15.38 4.78
CA SER A 255 -34.00 -14.12 5.09
C SER A 255 -34.42 -13.56 6.46
N SER A 256 -35.72 -13.62 6.81
CA SER A 256 -36.21 -13.20 8.13
C SER A 256 -35.67 -14.09 9.24
N HIS A 257 -35.56 -15.39 9.00
CA HIS A 257 -34.95 -16.34 9.92
C HIS A 257 -33.52 -16.02 10.23
N LEU A 258 -32.66 -15.86 9.17
CA LEU A 258 -31.25 -15.49 9.32
C LEU A 258 -31.07 -14.15 10.05
N LYS A 259 -31.88 -13.15 9.71
CA LYS A 259 -31.83 -11.83 10.37
C LYS A 259 -32.22 -11.96 11.87
N THR A 260 -33.28 -12.67 12.20
CA THR A 260 -33.76 -12.74 13.57
C THR A 260 -32.88 -13.59 14.47
N ARG A 261 -32.34 -14.70 13.96
CA ARG A 261 -31.59 -15.69 14.75
C ARG A 261 -30.11 -15.39 14.82
N LEU A 262 -29.50 -14.91 13.73
CA LEU A 262 -28.07 -14.73 13.60
C LEU A 262 -27.66 -13.28 13.31
N GLY A 263 -28.61 -12.35 13.19
CA GLY A 263 -28.30 -10.98 12.78
C GLY A 263 -27.76 -10.85 11.34
N LEU A 264 -27.84 -11.94 10.55
CA LEU A 264 -27.38 -11.95 9.17
C LEU A 264 -28.40 -11.29 8.25
N HIS A 265 -28.08 -10.11 7.76
CA HIS A 265 -28.90 -9.34 6.82
C HIS A 265 -28.02 -8.44 5.95
N GLY A 266 -28.63 -7.74 4.97
CA GLY A 266 -27.94 -6.79 4.09
C GLY A 266 -26.81 -7.47 3.31
N ALA A 267 -25.67 -6.81 3.20
CA ALA A 267 -24.53 -7.28 2.41
C ALA A 267 -23.97 -8.64 2.86
N LYS A 268 -23.99 -8.96 4.17
CA LYS A 268 -23.54 -10.28 4.65
C LYS A 268 -24.44 -11.41 4.14
N ALA A 269 -25.75 -11.22 4.20
CA ALA A 269 -26.68 -12.21 3.66
C ALA A 269 -26.59 -12.28 2.12
N ALA A 270 -26.46 -11.14 1.46
CA ALA A 270 -26.32 -11.09 0.00
C ALA A 270 -25.10 -11.87 -0.49
N LEU A 271 -23.95 -11.79 0.20
CA LEU A 271 -22.77 -12.60 -0.12
C LEU A 271 -23.02 -14.11 -0.04
N LEU A 272 -23.81 -14.57 0.95
CA LEU A 272 -24.18 -15.98 1.03
C LEU A 272 -25.02 -16.40 -0.17
N TYR A 273 -25.98 -15.56 -0.59
CA TYR A 273 -26.79 -15.84 -1.80
C TYR A 273 -25.99 -15.76 -3.09
N GLU A 274 -24.95 -14.93 -3.14
CA GLU A 274 -24.05 -14.82 -4.28
C GLU A 274 -23.14 -16.05 -4.44
N MET A 275 -22.67 -16.59 -3.31
CA MET A 275 -21.60 -17.59 -3.31
C MET A 275 -22.11 -19.03 -3.17
N LEU A 276 -23.33 -19.23 -2.70
CA LEU A 276 -23.88 -20.57 -2.42
C LEU A 276 -25.02 -20.91 -3.37
N SER A 277 -25.10 -22.19 -3.77
CA SER A 277 -26.26 -22.71 -4.49
C SER A 277 -27.51 -22.76 -3.59
N ARG A 278 -28.66 -22.92 -4.21
CA ARG A 278 -29.93 -23.07 -3.47
C ARG A 278 -29.92 -24.29 -2.53
N GLU A 279 -29.32 -25.38 -2.95
CA GLU A 279 -29.15 -26.61 -2.17
C GLU A 279 -28.24 -26.35 -0.95
N GLN A 280 -27.12 -25.67 -1.15
CA GLN A 280 -26.20 -25.32 -0.07
C GLN A 280 -26.82 -24.34 0.93
N LEU A 281 -27.61 -23.38 0.47
CA LEU A 281 -28.37 -22.48 1.33
C LEU A 281 -29.46 -23.20 2.14
N ALA A 282 -30.05 -24.27 1.59
CA ALA A 282 -31.09 -25.05 2.26
C ALA A 282 -30.54 -26.02 3.31
N ASP A 283 -29.28 -26.42 3.21
CA ASP A 283 -28.62 -27.34 4.15
C ASP A 283 -27.97 -26.54 5.30
N PRO A 284 -28.45 -26.69 6.56
CA PRO A 284 -27.87 -26.00 7.71
C PRO A 284 -26.38 -26.29 7.93
N VAL A 285 -25.87 -27.46 7.51
CA VAL A 285 -24.46 -27.85 7.69
C VAL A 285 -23.58 -27.05 6.72
N TRP A 286 -23.94 -27.05 5.43
CA TRP A 286 -23.25 -26.24 4.43
C TRP A 286 -23.32 -24.76 4.72
N LEU A 287 -24.48 -24.26 5.05
CA LEU A 287 -24.69 -22.85 5.38
C LEU A 287 -23.90 -22.44 6.62
N GLY A 288 -23.90 -23.25 7.67
CA GLY A 288 -23.15 -23.00 8.90
C GLY A 288 -21.65 -22.94 8.66
N ALA A 289 -21.12 -23.88 7.86
CA ALA A 289 -19.72 -23.88 7.45
C ALA A 289 -19.37 -22.62 6.61
N ALA A 290 -20.23 -22.25 5.66
CA ALA A 290 -20.03 -21.05 4.85
C ALA A 290 -20.08 -19.75 5.67
N ILE A 291 -20.95 -19.63 6.67
CA ILE A 291 -20.97 -18.47 7.55
C ILE A 291 -19.63 -18.28 8.28
N LYS A 292 -18.95 -19.37 8.64
CA LYS A 292 -17.66 -19.37 9.33
C LYS A 292 -16.44 -19.33 8.39
N ALA A 293 -16.59 -19.78 7.16
CA ALA A 293 -15.48 -19.87 6.22
C ALA A 293 -15.98 -19.74 4.76
N LEU A 294 -16.56 -18.59 4.42
CA LEU A 294 -17.02 -18.30 3.07
C LEU A 294 -15.79 -18.08 2.16
N PRO A 295 -15.57 -18.97 1.15
CA PRO A 295 -14.44 -18.78 0.25
C PRO A 295 -14.72 -17.66 -0.74
N LEU A 296 -13.73 -16.80 -0.96
CA LEU A 296 -13.69 -15.81 -2.03
C LEU A 296 -12.42 -16.00 -2.87
N ASN A 297 -12.60 -16.06 -4.18
CA ASN A 297 -11.54 -16.11 -5.16
C ASN A 297 -11.31 -14.71 -5.76
N LEU A 298 -10.06 -14.30 -5.86
CA LEU A 298 -9.63 -13.02 -6.39
C LEU A 298 -8.74 -13.26 -7.60
N VAL A 299 -8.97 -12.52 -8.69
CA VAL A 299 -8.30 -12.76 -9.97
C VAL A 299 -7.39 -11.63 -10.43
N ALA A 300 -7.57 -10.43 -9.88
CA ALA A 300 -6.72 -9.30 -10.20
C ALA A 300 -6.66 -8.30 -9.02
N PRO A 301 -5.50 -7.73 -8.70
CA PRO A 301 -5.45 -6.51 -7.90
C PRO A 301 -6.04 -5.35 -8.71
N ARG A 302 -6.62 -4.36 -8.03
CA ARG A 302 -7.05 -3.13 -8.68
C ARG A 302 -5.84 -2.38 -9.24
N PRO A 303 -6.01 -1.61 -10.34
CA PRO A 303 -4.92 -0.87 -10.97
C PRO A 303 -4.10 -0.03 -10.00
N LEU A 304 -2.84 0.23 -10.37
CA LEU A 304 -1.89 0.96 -9.52
C LEU A 304 -2.39 2.38 -9.15
N ASP A 305 -3.09 3.05 -10.03
CA ASP A 305 -3.66 4.39 -9.83
C ASP A 305 -4.91 4.41 -8.92
N GLU A 306 -5.45 3.23 -8.57
CA GLU A 306 -6.50 3.04 -7.57
C GLU A 306 -5.94 2.55 -6.21
N ALA A 307 -4.65 2.22 -6.14
CA ALA A 307 -4.03 1.73 -4.92
C ALA A 307 -3.70 2.87 -3.93
N ILE A 308 -3.65 2.54 -2.65
CA ILE A 308 -3.26 3.50 -1.60
C ILE A 308 -1.76 3.78 -1.65
N SER A 309 -0.95 2.79 -2.05
CA SER A 309 0.50 2.89 -2.11
C SER A 309 1.08 1.96 -3.18
N THR A 310 2.38 2.09 -3.40
CA THR A 310 3.12 1.34 -4.41
C THR A 310 4.08 0.35 -3.75
N ALA A 311 4.13 -0.88 -4.26
CA ALA A 311 5.21 -1.84 -4.01
C ALA A 311 6.18 -1.83 -5.19
N GLY A 312 7.38 -2.37 -5.00
CA GLY A 312 8.46 -2.25 -5.97
C GLY A 312 9.23 -0.93 -5.84
N GLY A 313 10.11 -0.64 -6.75
CA GLY A 313 10.96 0.56 -6.72
C GLY A 313 12.45 0.25 -6.78
N VAL A 314 13.28 1.23 -6.42
CA VAL A 314 14.74 1.09 -6.42
C VAL A 314 15.16 0.07 -5.36
N ARG A 315 15.80 -1.02 -5.79
CA ARG A 315 16.24 -2.08 -4.88
C ARG A 315 17.33 -1.58 -3.94
N LEU A 316 17.24 -1.97 -2.67
CA LEU A 316 18.22 -1.57 -1.65
C LEU A 316 19.64 -2.04 -2.01
N GLU A 317 19.77 -3.14 -2.74
CA GLU A 317 21.03 -3.68 -3.23
C GLU A 317 21.69 -2.79 -4.30
N ALA A 318 20.91 -1.98 -5.01
CA ALA A 318 21.40 -1.00 -5.99
C ALA A 318 21.99 0.26 -5.33
N MET A 319 21.89 0.38 -4.00
CA MET A 319 22.31 1.55 -3.22
C MET A 319 23.36 1.21 -2.18
N THR A 320 24.09 2.24 -1.74
CA THR A 320 24.96 2.18 -0.55
C THR A 320 24.11 2.14 0.75
N PRO A 321 24.69 1.89 1.93
CA PRO A 321 23.99 2.03 3.21
C PRO A 321 23.32 3.41 3.40
N GLY A 322 23.95 4.48 2.89
CA GLY A 322 23.41 5.85 2.92
C GLY A 322 22.42 6.19 1.82
N LEU A 323 21.88 5.18 1.11
CA LEU A 323 20.89 5.30 0.06
C LEU A 323 21.36 6.07 -1.20
N MET A 324 22.68 6.15 -1.45
CA MET A 324 23.25 6.65 -2.69
C MET A 324 23.25 5.55 -3.75
N LEU A 325 22.86 5.87 -4.99
CA LEU A 325 22.89 4.95 -6.11
C LEU A 325 24.35 4.54 -6.44
N LYS A 326 24.62 3.24 -6.49
CA LYS A 326 25.95 2.73 -6.85
C LYS A 326 26.35 3.05 -8.30
N ARG A 327 25.36 3.12 -9.20
CA ARG A 327 25.54 3.46 -10.62
C ARG A 327 25.55 4.96 -10.92
N ALA A 328 25.23 5.79 -9.93
CA ALA A 328 25.21 7.24 -10.07
C ALA A 328 25.68 7.90 -8.75
N PRO A 329 27.00 7.93 -8.47
CA PRO A 329 27.54 8.60 -7.29
C PRO A 329 27.06 10.06 -7.19
N GLY A 330 26.76 10.53 -5.98
CA GLY A 330 26.13 11.84 -5.74
C GLY A 330 24.63 11.89 -5.95
N VAL A 331 24.00 10.79 -6.39
CA VAL A 331 22.54 10.68 -6.50
C VAL A 331 22.01 9.74 -5.43
N PHE A 332 21.08 10.22 -4.62
CA PHE A 332 20.45 9.51 -3.51
C PHE A 332 18.98 9.28 -3.79
N CYS A 333 18.39 8.22 -3.20
CA CYS A 333 16.95 7.94 -3.30
C CYS A 333 16.32 7.82 -1.92
N ALA A 334 15.12 8.39 -1.75
CA ALA A 334 14.36 8.33 -0.50
C ALA A 334 12.86 8.17 -0.73
N GLY A 335 12.15 7.75 0.29
CA GLY A 335 10.69 7.69 0.28
C GLY A 335 10.13 6.47 -0.42
N GLU A 336 8.92 6.61 -0.95
CA GLU A 336 8.15 5.50 -1.53
C GLU A 336 8.73 4.97 -2.85
N MET A 337 9.68 5.66 -3.47
CA MET A 337 10.37 5.13 -4.64
C MET A 337 11.34 3.97 -4.35
N LEU A 338 11.61 3.65 -3.09
CA LEU A 338 12.43 2.52 -2.66
C LEU A 338 11.62 1.21 -2.74
N ASP A 339 12.29 0.09 -3.09
CA ASP A 339 11.67 -1.24 -3.17
C ASP A 339 11.28 -1.77 -1.78
N TRP A 340 10.14 -1.36 -1.33
CA TRP A 340 9.55 -1.83 -0.08
C TRP A 340 8.05 -1.50 -0.02
N GLU A 341 7.33 -2.20 0.81
CA GLU A 341 5.92 -1.94 1.07
C GLU A 341 5.60 -2.15 2.55
N ALA A 342 4.55 -1.49 3.02
CA ALA A 342 4.06 -1.63 4.38
C ALA A 342 2.51 -1.60 4.40
N PRO A 343 1.87 -2.28 5.37
CA PRO A 343 0.43 -2.18 5.54
C PRO A 343 0.02 -0.75 5.91
N THR A 344 -1.26 -0.41 5.70
CA THR A 344 -1.82 0.87 6.14
C THR A 344 -1.67 1.05 7.66
N GLY A 345 -1.47 2.29 8.11
CA GLY A 345 -1.33 2.61 9.53
C GLY A 345 -0.19 3.56 9.88
N GLY A 346 0.35 4.28 8.89
CA GLY A 346 1.44 5.24 9.09
C GLY A 346 2.84 4.63 8.91
N TYR A 347 2.96 3.31 8.76
CA TYR A 347 4.26 2.64 8.61
C TYR A 347 5.04 3.13 7.40
N LEU A 348 4.39 3.24 6.23
CA LEU A 348 5.03 3.71 5.01
C LEU A 348 5.48 5.17 5.16
N LEU A 349 4.63 6.03 5.72
CA LEU A 349 4.96 7.44 5.93
C LEU A 349 6.15 7.61 6.89
N THR A 350 6.14 6.90 8.03
CA THR A 350 7.25 6.92 9.00
C THR A 350 8.56 6.53 8.32
N ALA A 351 8.56 5.50 7.51
CA ALA A 351 9.75 5.05 6.85
C ALA A 351 10.17 5.94 5.67
N CYS A 352 9.24 6.63 4.99
CA CYS A 352 9.61 7.70 4.05
C CYS A 352 10.34 8.84 4.77
N LEU A 353 9.87 9.28 5.93
CA LEU A 353 10.54 10.29 6.76
C LEU A 353 11.91 9.80 7.25
N SER A 354 11.98 8.56 7.71
CA SER A 354 13.20 7.89 8.14
C SER A 354 14.26 7.84 7.04
N SER A 355 13.87 7.39 5.84
CA SER A 355 14.78 7.33 4.68
C SER A 355 15.27 8.73 4.27
N GLY A 356 14.41 9.74 4.36
CA GLY A 356 14.78 11.14 4.12
C GLY A 356 15.83 11.64 5.13
N ARG A 357 15.70 11.25 6.39
CA ARG A 357 16.70 11.59 7.42
C ARG A 357 18.06 10.91 7.18
N VAL A 358 18.05 9.62 6.84
CA VAL A 358 19.26 8.87 6.48
C VAL A 358 19.96 9.53 5.27
N VAL A 359 19.20 9.85 4.23
CA VAL A 359 19.74 10.52 3.04
C VAL A 359 20.29 11.89 3.39
N GLY A 360 19.61 12.68 4.21
CA GLY A 360 20.08 14.00 4.63
C GLY A 360 21.46 13.93 5.32
N GLY A 361 21.66 13.00 6.24
CA GLY A 361 22.97 12.76 6.85
C GLY A 361 24.04 12.33 5.83
N SER A 362 23.69 11.37 4.98
CA SER A 362 24.63 10.85 3.97
C SER A 362 25.01 11.88 2.91
N VAL A 363 24.11 12.80 2.58
CA VAL A 363 24.41 13.94 1.69
C VAL A 363 25.44 14.88 2.32
N LEU A 364 25.28 15.19 3.62
CA LEU A 364 26.26 16.02 4.34
C LEU A 364 27.64 15.33 4.38
N ASP A 365 27.70 14.04 4.72
CA ASP A 365 28.95 13.28 4.72
C ASP A 365 29.60 13.26 3.34
N TRP A 366 28.80 13.10 2.28
CA TRP A 366 29.27 13.15 0.89
C TRP A 366 29.87 14.51 0.54
N LEU A 367 29.20 15.60 0.86
CA LEU A 367 29.67 16.97 0.57
C LEU A 367 30.93 17.32 1.36
N HIS A 368 31.03 16.89 2.63
CA HIS A 368 32.23 17.10 3.45
C HIS A 368 33.44 16.27 3.00
N GLY A 369 33.21 15.10 2.42
CA GLY A 369 34.24 14.23 1.87
C GLY A 369 34.76 14.66 0.49
N GLN A 370 34.17 15.69 -0.15
CA GLN A 370 34.64 16.23 -1.42
C GLN A 370 35.77 17.22 -1.21
N PRO A 371 36.87 17.19 -2.01
CA PRO A 371 37.81 18.27 -1.98
C PRO A 371 37.16 19.60 -2.38
N ALA A 372 37.45 20.68 -1.63
CA ALA A 372 36.92 21.99 -1.93
C ALA A 372 37.11 22.32 -3.42
N ARG A 373 36.00 22.61 -4.13
CA ARG A 373 36.12 23.13 -5.51
C ARG A 373 36.87 24.45 -5.46
N GLN A 374 38.03 24.48 -6.06
CA GLN A 374 38.73 25.76 -6.33
C GLN A 374 37.85 26.52 -7.31
N GLY A 375 37.30 27.68 -6.84
CA GLY A 375 36.46 28.61 -7.60
C GLY A 375 37.24 29.32 -8.73
#